data_48a94dd54ba635324fdd1b5dcccdddca
#
_entry.id   48a94dd54ba635324fdd1b5dcccdddca
#
_cell.length_a   1.000
_cell.length_b   1.000
_cell.length_c   1.000
_cell.angle_alpha   90.00
_cell.angle_beta   90.00
_cell.angle_gamma   90.00
#
_symmetry.space_group_name_H-M   'P 1'
#
loop_
_entity.id
_entity.type
_entity.pdbx_description
1 polymer ?
#
loop_
_entity_poly.entity_id
_entity_poly.type
_entity_poly.pdbx_seq_one_letter_code
_entity_poly.pdbx_strand_id
1 'polypeptide(L)'
;MSGSILILAGRRAGQVDPLAEAHGVPDKCLVPVAGRPMIAHVLESAADSSAKYVFVSTHHAALLSDLHDPVTDLLGKRLIIVPAADNLADSVIAVAGVASFPLLVTTADNCLLTPATIAEIDAEADRLGADVGVALARREDVHAVHPEGQRRFYAFSDVAVSNCNAYWIGHPNALRATEAFRGGGQFIKKPLRVLRAFGLINLLRFRFGLGPIHHIFARISRHLKVEVAPLLVSNGATAIDVDNECSLRVTEALMKRPEIVNRRSSSRESRAGPDAADARQLAVIR
;
A
#
# COMPACT_ATOMS: atom_id res chain seq x y z
N MET A 1 -3.26 11.54 -8.28
CA MET A 1 -2.12 11.77 -7.34
C MET A 1 -0.88 12.17 -8.15
N SER A 2 -0.35 13.38 -7.96
CA SER A 2 0.87 13.86 -8.64
C SER A 2 2.17 13.59 -7.85
N GLY A 3 2.06 12.88 -6.74
CA GLY A 3 3.16 12.57 -5.82
C GLY A 3 3.91 11.28 -6.17
N SER A 4 4.38 10.58 -5.14
CA SER A 4 5.14 9.34 -5.29
C SER A 4 4.43 8.14 -4.65
N ILE A 5 4.80 6.94 -5.07
CA ILE A 5 4.41 5.68 -4.42
C ILE A 5 5.67 5.02 -3.87
N LEU A 6 5.60 4.54 -2.63
CA LEU A 6 6.62 3.70 -2.02
C LEU A 6 6.06 2.29 -1.81
N ILE A 7 6.71 1.29 -2.40
CA ILE A 7 6.40 -0.12 -2.22
C ILE A 7 7.44 -0.70 -1.26
N LEU A 8 6.98 -1.17 -0.10
CA LEU A 8 7.83 -1.82 0.89
C LEU A 8 7.97 -3.31 0.54
N ALA A 9 9.14 -3.70 0.08
CA ALA A 9 9.52 -5.06 -0.32
C ALA A 9 10.69 -5.61 0.53
N GLY A 10 10.92 -5.02 1.70
CA GLY A 10 11.97 -5.45 2.62
C GLY A 10 11.57 -6.71 3.40
N ARG A 11 12.57 -7.51 3.75
CA ARG A 11 12.42 -8.67 4.65
C ARG A 11 12.83 -8.32 6.08
N ARG A 12 12.37 -9.10 7.04
CA ARG A 12 12.89 -9.00 8.42
C ARG A 12 14.27 -9.59 8.49
N ALA A 13 15.20 -8.87 9.13
CA ALA A 13 16.57 -9.36 9.30
C ALA A 13 16.58 -10.74 9.97
N GLY A 14 17.33 -11.70 9.39
CA GLY A 14 17.53 -13.04 9.93
C GLY A 14 16.30 -13.97 9.86
N GLN A 15 15.23 -13.60 9.16
CA GLN A 15 14.06 -14.47 8.96
C GLN A 15 13.89 -14.78 7.48
N VAL A 16 13.77 -16.08 7.15
CA VAL A 16 13.29 -16.53 5.86
C VAL A 16 11.77 -16.49 5.92
N ASP A 17 11.15 -15.92 4.89
CA ASP A 17 9.68 -15.92 4.78
C ASP A 17 9.21 -17.32 4.37
N PRO A 18 8.30 -17.97 5.12
CA PRO A 18 7.87 -19.34 4.83
C PRO A 18 7.26 -19.51 3.44
N LEU A 19 6.59 -18.48 2.91
CA LEU A 19 6.00 -18.52 1.58
C LEU A 19 7.10 -18.46 0.51
N ALA A 20 8.13 -17.62 0.70
CA ALA A 20 9.29 -17.56 -0.19
C ALA A 20 10.05 -18.89 -0.21
N GLU A 21 10.26 -19.50 0.95
CA GLU A 21 10.90 -20.81 1.09
C GLU A 21 10.12 -21.91 0.35
N ALA A 22 8.79 -21.96 0.54
CA ALA A 22 7.93 -22.94 -0.11
C ALA A 22 7.95 -22.82 -1.64
N HIS A 23 8.15 -21.62 -2.17
CA HIS A 23 8.21 -21.34 -3.61
C HIS A 23 9.66 -21.29 -4.17
N GLY A 24 10.68 -21.54 -3.36
CA GLY A 24 12.08 -21.58 -3.79
C GLY A 24 12.63 -20.24 -4.28
N VAL A 25 12.09 -19.12 -3.79
CA VAL A 25 12.52 -17.77 -4.16
C VAL A 25 13.22 -17.06 -3.01
N PRO A 26 14.16 -16.12 -3.29
CA PRO A 26 14.96 -15.48 -2.25
C PRO A 26 14.16 -14.51 -1.35
N ASP A 27 13.09 -13.92 -1.89
CA ASP A 27 12.27 -12.94 -1.18
C ASP A 27 10.77 -13.14 -1.46
N LYS A 28 9.93 -12.86 -0.46
CA LYS A 28 8.46 -12.97 -0.54
C LYS A 28 7.88 -12.21 -1.74
N CYS A 29 8.42 -11.04 -2.06
CA CYS A 29 7.93 -10.21 -3.17
C CYS A 29 8.13 -10.86 -4.56
N LEU A 30 8.97 -11.89 -4.67
CA LEU A 30 9.20 -12.67 -5.90
C LEU A 30 8.34 -13.93 -6.00
N VAL A 31 7.57 -14.27 -4.97
CA VAL A 31 6.63 -15.41 -5.03
C VAL A 31 5.68 -15.24 -6.21
N PRO A 32 5.51 -16.27 -7.07
CA PRO A 32 4.59 -16.19 -8.19
C PRO A 32 3.14 -16.09 -7.74
N VAL A 33 2.43 -15.11 -8.27
CA VAL A 33 0.98 -14.92 -8.12
C VAL A 33 0.40 -14.84 -9.52
N ALA A 34 -0.47 -15.76 -9.89
CA ALA A 34 -1.02 -15.88 -11.25
C ALA A 34 0.07 -15.86 -12.34
N GLY A 35 1.20 -16.55 -12.09
CA GLY A 35 2.31 -16.70 -13.03
C GLY A 35 3.26 -15.52 -13.14
N ARG A 36 3.12 -14.47 -12.32
CA ARG A 36 4.01 -13.29 -12.29
C ARG A 36 4.52 -13.05 -10.86
N PRO A 37 5.71 -12.48 -10.67
CA PRO A 37 6.19 -12.11 -9.35
C PRO A 37 5.17 -11.21 -8.61
N MET A 38 4.96 -11.47 -7.34
CA MET A 38 4.00 -10.75 -6.48
C MET A 38 4.10 -9.22 -6.62
N ILE A 39 5.31 -8.69 -6.54
CA ILE A 39 5.57 -7.25 -6.64
C ILE A 39 5.19 -6.68 -8.02
N ALA A 40 5.25 -7.48 -9.09
CA ALA A 40 4.94 -7.01 -10.45
C ALA A 40 3.49 -6.51 -10.56
N HIS A 41 2.54 -7.11 -9.82
CA HIS A 41 1.15 -6.66 -9.78
C HIS A 41 1.00 -5.28 -9.12
N VAL A 42 1.76 -5.02 -8.06
CA VAL A 42 1.74 -3.72 -7.37
C VAL A 42 2.44 -2.65 -8.20
N LEU A 43 3.56 -3.00 -8.85
CA LEU A 43 4.27 -2.13 -9.79
C LEU A 43 3.40 -1.76 -10.98
N GLU A 44 2.62 -2.70 -11.52
CA GLU A 44 1.67 -2.43 -12.62
C GLU A 44 0.60 -1.41 -12.21
N SER A 45 0.01 -1.58 -11.03
CA SER A 45 -0.96 -0.63 -10.50
C SER A 45 -0.34 0.76 -10.24
N ALA A 46 0.91 0.80 -9.80
CA ALA A 46 1.65 2.04 -9.64
C ALA A 46 2.00 2.68 -11.00
N ALA A 47 2.37 1.89 -12.00
CA ALA A 47 2.67 2.35 -13.35
C ALA A 47 1.45 3.00 -14.02
N ASP A 48 0.29 2.38 -13.86
CA ASP A 48 -0.99 2.84 -14.38
C ASP A 48 -1.61 3.98 -13.54
N SER A 49 -1.01 4.34 -12.40
CA SER A 49 -1.38 5.52 -11.61
C SER A 49 -0.74 6.80 -12.17
N SER A 50 -1.15 7.98 -11.68
CA SER A 50 -0.54 9.26 -12.02
C SER A 50 0.69 9.61 -11.17
N ALA A 51 1.26 8.66 -10.42
CA ALA A 51 2.44 8.88 -9.60
C ALA A 51 3.65 9.31 -10.44
N LYS A 52 4.37 10.32 -9.97
CA LYS A 52 5.57 10.84 -10.63
C LYS A 52 6.74 9.87 -10.51
N TYR A 53 6.93 9.29 -9.33
CA TYR A 53 7.97 8.30 -9.04
C TYR A 53 7.39 7.11 -8.29
N VAL A 54 7.97 5.94 -8.52
CA VAL A 54 7.68 4.69 -7.81
C VAL A 54 8.97 4.21 -7.18
N PHE A 55 9.00 4.23 -5.85
CA PHE A 55 10.12 3.74 -5.07
C PHE A 55 9.84 2.31 -4.61
N VAL A 56 10.85 1.44 -4.69
CA VAL A 56 10.80 0.11 -4.08
C VAL A 56 11.89 0.03 -3.02
N SER A 57 11.49 -0.12 -1.76
CA SER A 57 12.41 -0.30 -0.65
C SER A 57 12.63 -1.78 -0.39
N THR A 58 13.84 -2.29 -0.63
CA THR A 58 14.17 -3.72 -0.54
C THR A 58 15.58 -3.97 -0.01
N HIS A 59 15.79 -5.15 0.61
CA HIS A 59 17.13 -5.65 0.94
C HIS A 59 17.76 -6.45 -0.22
N HIS A 60 17.00 -6.70 -1.27
CA HIS A 60 17.43 -7.47 -2.44
C HIS A 60 17.98 -6.54 -3.53
N ALA A 61 19.30 -6.34 -3.53
CA ALA A 61 19.94 -5.40 -4.46
C ALA A 61 19.72 -5.75 -5.94
N ALA A 62 19.61 -7.04 -6.26
CA ALA A 62 19.39 -7.55 -7.61
C ALA A 62 17.90 -7.68 -7.99
N LEU A 63 16.97 -7.13 -7.18
CA LEU A 63 15.53 -7.30 -7.40
C LEU A 63 15.09 -7.01 -8.83
N LEU A 64 15.58 -5.93 -9.44
CA LEU A 64 15.17 -5.56 -10.80
C LEU A 64 15.67 -6.55 -11.85
N SER A 65 16.90 -7.05 -11.70
CA SER A 65 17.45 -8.05 -12.62
C SER A 65 16.75 -9.40 -12.49
N ASP A 66 16.27 -9.73 -11.30
CA ASP A 66 15.62 -11.00 -11.01
C ASP A 66 14.11 -10.96 -11.28
N LEU A 67 13.55 -9.77 -11.38
CA LEU A 67 12.10 -9.60 -11.58
C LEU A 67 11.62 -10.13 -12.93
N HIS A 68 12.42 -9.97 -14.01
CA HIS A 68 12.11 -10.44 -15.37
C HIS A 68 10.67 -10.16 -15.83
N ASP A 69 10.14 -8.98 -15.52
CA ASP A 69 8.75 -8.59 -15.82
C ASP A 69 8.71 -7.28 -16.64
N PRO A 70 7.88 -7.20 -17.70
CA PRO A 70 7.77 -6.01 -18.55
C PRO A 70 7.39 -4.72 -17.83
N VAL A 71 6.87 -4.80 -16.60
CA VAL A 71 6.50 -3.63 -15.79
C VAL A 71 7.70 -2.73 -15.49
N THR A 72 8.91 -3.29 -15.43
CA THR A 72 10.15 -2.51 -15.23
C THR A 72 10.40 -1.56 -16.40
N ASP A 73 10.17 -2.01 -17.62
CA ASP A 73 10.29 -1.20 -18.84
C ASP A 73 9.18 -0.13 -18.91
N LEU A 74 7.97 -0.51 -18.51
CA LEU A 74 6.81 0.41 -18.46
C LEU A 74 7.06 1.58 -17.49
N LEU A 75 7.66 1.32 -16.34
CA LEU A 75 8.02 2.34 -15.36
C LEU A 75 9.28 3.13 -15.77
N GLY A 76 10.26 2.46 -16.37
CA GLY A 76 11.49 3.08 -16.83
C GLY A 76 12.16 3.95 -15.75
N LYS A 77 12.45 5.20 -16.08
CA LYS A 77 13.10 6.17 -15.15
C LYS A 77 12.24 6.59 -13.94
N ARG A 78 10.94 6.24 -13.92
CA ARG A 78 10.10 6.49 -12.75
C ARG A 78 10.34 5.50 -11.62
N LEU A 79 10.91 4.31 -11.93
CA LEU A 79 11.20 3.27 -10.95
C LEU A 79 12.56 3.51 -10.30
N ILE A 80 12.56 3.61 -8.96
CA ILE A 80 13.75 3.87 -8.17
C ILE A 80 13.84 2.81 -7.06
N ILE A 81 14.89 2.00 -7.09
CA ILE A 81 15.17 1.03 -6.03
C ILE A 81 15.99 1.72 -4.94
N VAL A 82 15.56 1.55 -3.70
CA VAL A 82 16.24 2.07 -2.53
C VAL A 82 16.51 0.94 -1.52
N PRO A 83 17.64 0.96 -0.82
CA PRO A 83 17.88 0.00 0.25
C PRO A 83 16.82 0.11 1.34
N ALA A 84 16.31 -1.04 1.81
CA ALA A 84 15.44 -1.05 2.96
C ALA A 84 16.24 -0.77 4.24
N ALA A 85 15.66 0.01 5.15
CA ALA A 85 16.21 0.23 6.47
C ALA A 85 15.80 -0.91 7.43
N ASP A 86 16.33 -0.90 8.66
CA ASP A 86 16.10 -1.92 9.67
C ASP A 86 14.62 -2.10 10.06
N ASN A 87 13.80 -1.10 9.78
CA ASN A 87 12.35 -1.15 10.03
C ASN A 87 11.57 -0.32 9.00
N LEU A 88 10.26 -0.56 8.93
CA LEU A 88 9.37 0.06 7.95
C LEU A 88 9.34 1.59 8.05
N ALA A 89 9.32 2.15 9.26
CA ALA A 89 9.24 3.60 9.44
C ALA A 89 10.52 4.30 8.95
N ASP A 90 11.69 3.73 9.23
CA ASP A 90 12.96 4.28 8.76
C ASP A 90 13.10 4.17 7.24
N SER A 91 12.56 3.09 6.62
CA SER A 91 12.46 2.98 5.16
C SER A 91 11.57 4.07 4.56
N VAL A 92 10.43 4.38 5.19
CA VAL A 92 9.54 5.48 4.76
C VAL A 92 10.24 6.84 4.88
N ILE A 93 10.91 7.09 6.01
CA ILE A 93 11.61 8.36 6.28
C ILE A 93 12.75 8.56 5.28
N ALA A 94 13.52 7.51 4.97
CA ALA A 94 14.62 7.58 4.01
C ALA A 94 14.12 7.99 2.60
N VAL A 95 13.02 7.38 2.14
CA VAL A 95 12.42 7.71 0.84
C VAL A 95 11.77 9.09 0.84
N ALA A 96 11.14 9.47 1.93
CA ALA A 96 10.45 10.76 2.04
C ALA A 96 11.37 11.97 1.87
N GLY A 97 12.69 11.82 2.11
CA GLY A 97 13.69 12.87 1.86
C GLY A 97 13.91 13.20 0.39
N VAL A 98 13.52 12.31 -0.53
CA VAL A 98 13.70 12.45 -1.99
C VAL A 98 12.40 12.31 -2.79
N ALA A 99 11.33 11.88 -2.16
CA ALA A 99 10.02 11.67 -2.78
C ALA A 99 9.29 12.99 -3.04
N SER A 100 8.46 13.00 -4.08
CA SER A 100 7.42 14.02 -4.25
C SER A 100 6.19 13.65 -3.43
N PHE A 101 5.61 14.61 -2.73
CA PHE A 101 4.36 14.44 -1.98
C PHE A 101 3.13 14.79 -2.84
N PRO A 102 1.97 14.20 -2.53
CA PRO A 102 1.75 13.21 -1.47
C PRO A 102 2.51 11.90 -1.74
N LEU A 103 2.85 11.17 -0.67
CA LEU A 103 3.52 9.89 -0.72
C LEU A 103 2.54 8.78 -0.30
N LEU A 104 2.17 7.89 -1.24
CA LEU A 104 1.44 6.67 -0.93
C LEU A 104 2.42 5.56 -0.59
N VAL A 105 2.33 5.01 0.59
CA VAL A 105 3.13 3.87 1.05
C VAL A 105 2.27 2.61 1.02
N THR A 106 2.74 1.57 0.35
CA THR A 106 2.09 0.26 0.33
C THR A 106 3.12 -0.87 0.44
N THR A 107 2.67 -2.11 0.44
CA THR A 107 3.54 -3.29 0.55
C THR A 107 3.54 -4.12 -0.72
N ALA A 108 4.59 -4.88 -0.97
CA ALA A 108 4.74 -5.70 -2.18
C ALA A 108 3.74 -6.87 -2.27
N ASP A 109 3.08 -7.22 -1.17
CA ASP A 109 2.07 -8.27 -1.08
C ASP A 109 0.63 -7.79 -1.28
N ASN A 110 0.43 -6.50 -1.52
CA ASN A 110 -0.88 -5.91 -1.81
C ASN A 110 -1.24 -6.03 -3.32
N CYS A 111 -1.25 -7.27 -3.81
CA CYS A 111 -1.40 -7.57 -5.25
C CYS A 111 -2.74 -7.12 -5.85
N LEU A 112 -3.76 -6.91 -5.02
CA LEU A 112 -5.11 -6.51 -5.46
C LEU A 112 -5.35 -5.00 -5.36
N LEU A 113 -4.34 -4.22 -5.00
CA LEU A 113 -4.36 -2.76 -5.14
C LEU A 113 -4.54 -2.39 -6.61
N THR A 114 -5.42 -1.44 -6.91
CA THR A 114 -5.70 -1.00 -8.29
C THR A 114 -5.41 0.49 -8.47
N PRO A 115 -5.16 0.97 -9.69
CA PRO A 115 -5.01 2.40 -9.97
C PRO A 115 -6.23 3.22 -9.54
N ALA A 116 -7.43 2.67 -9.66
CA ALA A 116 -8.67 3.30 -9.19
C ALA A 116 -8.68 3.46 -7.66
N THR A 117 -8.24 2.43 -6.92
CA THR A 117 -8.13 2.52 -5.46
C THR A 117 -7.05 3.53 -5.03
N ILE A 118 -5.94 3.62 -5.77
CA ILE A 118 -4.90 4.65 -5.53
C ILE A 118 -5.49 6.06 -5.69
N ALA A 119 -6.29 6.27 -6.73
CA ALA A 119 -6.96 7.55 -6.98
C ALA A 119 -8.04 7.85 -5.92
N GLU A 120 -8.80 6.84 -5.48
CA GLU A 120 -9.80 6.96 -4.42
C GLU A 120 -9.15 7.35 -3.08
N ILE A 121 -8.03 6.73 -2.72
CA ILE A 121 -7.25 7.07 -1.51
C ILE A 121 -6.83 8.55 -1.54
N ASP A 122 -6.28 9.01 -2.66
CA ASP A 122 -5.83 10.39 -2.84
C ASP A 122 -6.99 11.39 -2.71
N ALA A 123 -8.09 11.15 -3.42
CA ALA A 123 -9.28 12.00 -3.38
C ALA A 123 -9.93 12.03 -1.99
N GLU A 124 -9.99 10.90 -1.30
CA GLU A 124 -10.58 10.82 0.04
C GLU A 124 -9.70 11.52 1.09
N ALA A 125 -8.37 11.43 0.97
CA ALA A 125 -7.44 12.17 1.81
C ALA A 125 -7.60 13.69 1.65
N ASP A 126 -7.68 14.17 0.41
CA ASP A 126 -7.93 15.58 0.12
C ASP A 126 -9.30 16.04 0.66
N ARG A 127 -10.35 15.24 0.45
CA ARG A 127 -11.70 15.54 0.94
C ARG A 127 -11.77 15.67 2.47
N LEU A 128 -10.99 14.87 3.19
CA LEU A 128 -10.94 14.89 4.66
C LEU A 128 -9.92 15.88 5.23
N GLY A 129 -9.12 16.55 4.39
CA GLY A 129 -8.03 17.43 4.82
C GLY A 129 -6.99 16.69 5.65
N ALA A 130 -6.70 15.43 5.29
CA ALA A 130 -5.78 14.59 6.05
C ALA A 130 -4.32 14.99 5.83
N ASP A 131 -3.51 14.99 6.90
CA ASP A 131 -2.05 14.98 6.80
C ASP A 131 -1.54 13.56 6.59
N VAL A 132 -2.20 12.59 7.24
CA VAL A 132 -1.93 11.15 7.12
C VAL A 132 -3.24 10.40 6.93
N GLY A 133 -3.33 9.59 5.90
CA GLY A 133 -4.46 8.72 5.63
C GLY A 133 -4.13 7.25 5.86
N VAL A 134 -5.05 6.50 6.45
CA VAL A 134 -4.98 5.05 6.59
C VAL A 134 -6.09 4.44 5.76
N ALA A 135 -5.74 3.75 4.67
CA ALA A 135 -6.72 3.09 3.82
C ALA A 135 -7.32 1.85 4.51
N LEU A 136 -8.62 1.82 4.57
CA LEU A 136 -9.40 0.79 5.26
C LEU A 136 -10.57 0.33 4.37
N ALA A 137 -10.82 -0.98 4.33
CA ALA A 137 -12.00 -1.54 3.66
C ALA A 137 -13.02 -2.01 4.69
N ARG A 138 -14.31 -1.79 4.42
CA ARG A 138 -15.38 -2.30 5.27
C ARG A 138 -15.45 -3.80 5.21
N ARG A 139 -15.86 -4.43 6.32
CA ARG A 139 -16.03 -5.89 6.39
C ARG A 139 -16.97 -6.40 5.30
N GLU A 140 -18.09 -5.72 5.12
CA GLU A 140 -19.08 -6.07 4.10
C GLU A 140 -18.49 -6.05 2.70
N ASP A 141 -17.67 -5.04 2.35
CA ASP A 141 -17.01 -4.93 1.05
C ASP A 141 -15.99 -6.05 0.84
N VAL A 142 -15.21 -6.39 1.88
CA VAL A 142 -14.25 -7.49 1.83
C VAL A 142 -14.95 -8.84 1.67
N HIS A 143 -16.02 -9.09 2.45
CA HIS A 143 -16.78 -10.36 2.36
C HIS A 143 -17.56 -10.47 1.05
N ALA A 144 -18.02 -9.36 0.46
CA ALA A 144 -18.64 -9.36 -0.86
C ALA A 144 -17.67 -9.80 -1.96
N VAL A 145 -16.37 -9.51 -1.80
CA VAL A 145 -15.32 -9.99 -2.73
C VAL A 145 -15.01 -11.45 -2.48
N HIS A 146 -14.69 -11.83 -1.23
CA HIS A 146 -14.40 -13.20 -0.85
C HIS A 146 -14.62 -13.42 0.66
N PRO A 147 -15.42 -14.44 1.07
CA PRO A 147 -15.74 -14.63 2.49
C PRO A 147 -14.52 -14.99 3.36
N GLU A 148 -13.49 -15.60 2.78
CA GLU A 148 -12.25 -15.95 3.46
C GLU A 148 -11.09 -14.99 3.15
N GLY A 149 -11.35 -13.89 2.43
CA GLY A 149 -10.31 -12.96 1.98
C GLY A 149 -9.56 -12.29 3.11
N GLN A 150 -10.24 -12.03 4.22
CA GLN A 150 -9.63 -11.45 5.41
C GLN A 150 -10.35 -11.96 6.67
N ARG A 151 -9.57 -12.26 7.72
CA ARG A 151 -10.11 -12.77 9.00
C ARG A 151 -9.99 -11.76 10.14
N ARG A 152 -9.21 -10.70 9.98
CA ARG A 152 -8.96 -9.69 11.02
C ARG A 152 -9.66 -8.40 10.69
N PHE A 153 -10.64 -8.05 11.52
CA PHE A 153 -11.35 -6.80 11.43
C PHE A 153 -11.26 -6.05 12.75
N TYR A 154 -11.10 -4.75 12.65
CA TYR A 154 -11.20 -3.83 13.78
C TYR A 154 -12.65 -3.35 13.84
N ALA A 155 -13.36 -3.68 14.92
CA ALA A 155 -14.73 -3.28 15.11
C ALA A 155 -14.80 -1.93 15.83
N PHE A 156 -15.55 -1.00 15.27
CA PHE A 156 -15.95 0.27 15.87
C PHE A 156 -17.45 0.24 16.11
N SER A 157 -18.02 1.26 16.78
CA SER A 157 -19.48 1.27 17.05
C SER A 157 -20.33 1.43 15.78
N ASP A 158 -19.77 2.01 14.73
CA ASP A 158 -20.41 2.35 13.45
C ASP A 158 -19.96 1.48 12.27
N VAL A 159 -18.80 0.87 12.34
CA VAL A 159 -18.22 0.10 11.21
C VAL A 159 -17.23 -0.95 11.71
N ALA A 160 -17.08 -2.03 10.97
CA ALA A 160 -15.95 -2.96 11.11
C ALA A 160 -15.09 -2.88 9.84
N VAL A 161 -13.78 -2.69 10.01
CA VAL A 161 -12.86 -2.46 8.89
C VAL A 161 -11.63 -3.35 8.98
N SER A 162 -10.99 -3.59 7.83
CA SER A 162 -9.64 -4.17 7.73
C SER A 162 -8.68 -3.16 7.13
N ASN A 163 -7.40 -3.26 7.53
CA ASN A 163 -6.33 -2.45 6.96
C ASN A 163 -6.03 -2.91 5.53
N CYS A 164 -5.83 -1.95 4.63
CA CYS A 164 -5.48 -2.19 3.22
C CYS A 164 -3.98 -2.11 2.95
N ASN A 165 -3.13 -2.04 3.98
CA ASN A 165 -1.68 -1.84 3.86
C ASN A 165 -1.29 -0.71 2.89
N ALA A 166 -2.11 0.32 2.86
CA ALA A 166 -1.90 1.53 2.08
C ALA A 166 -2.06 2.77 2.98
N TYR A 167 -1.02 3.61 3.01
CA TYR A 167 -0.92 4.77 3.88
C TYR A 167 -0.58 5.99 3.03
N TRP A 168 -1.39 7.03 3.13
CA TRP A 168 -1.19 8.27 2.41
C TRP A 168 -0.55 9.31 3.35
N ILE A 169 0.49 10.00 2.87
CA ILE A 169 1.23 11.04 3.62
C ILE A 169 1.23 12.29 2.76
N GLY A 170 0.53 13.34 3.18
CA GLY A 170 0.28 14.54 2.40
C GLY A 170 1.51 15.42 2.18
N HIS A 171 2.36 15.52 3.19
CA HIS A 171 3.51 16.43 3.16
C HIS A 171 4.60 15.99 4.14
N PRO A 172 5.85 16.51 4.01
CA PRO A 172 7.00 16.08 4.84
C PRO A 172 6.78 16.21 6.35
N ASN A 173 6.08 17.27 6.80
CA ASN A 173 5.84 17.46 8.25
C ASN A 173 4.93 16.39 8.86
N ALA A 174 4.12 15.71 8.05
CA ALA A 174 3.26 14.60 8.47
C ALA A 174 4.05 13.34 8.87
N LEU A 175 5.34 13.26 8.47
CA LEU A 175 6.25 12.15 8.85
C LEU A 175 6.45 12.01 10.36
N ARG A 176 6.12 13.03 11.15
CA ARG A 176 6.10 12.92 12.62
C ARG A 176 5.20 11.78 13.10
N ALA A 177 4.13 11.49 12.37
CA ALA A 177 3.28 10.34 12.67
C ALA A 177 4.00 9.00 12.45
N THR A 178 4.91 8.91 11.46
CA THR A 178 5.66 7.66 11.19
C THR A 178 6.66 7.33 12.30
N GLU A 179 7.16 8.33 13.04
CA GLU A 179 8.02 8.10 14.19
C GLU A 179 7.34 7.27 15.29
N ALA A 180 6.04 7.38 15.43
CA ALA A 180 5.26 6.53 16.33
C ALA A 180 5.39 5.03 15.97
N PHE A 181 5.67 4.73 14.70
CA PHE A 181 5.86 3.37 14.15
C PHE A 181 7.32 2.92 14.10
N ARG A 182 8.27 3.76 14.51
CA ARG A 182 9.72 3.55 14.51
C ARG A 182 10.17 2.43 15.44
N GLY A 183 9.66 1.35 15.44
CA GLY A 183 9.99 0.22 16.33
C GLY A 183 9.45 -1.10 15.79
N GLY A 184 9.06 -1.11 14.54
CA GLY A 184 8.54 -2.26 13.80
C GLY A 184 7.03 -2.39 13.91
N GLY A 185 6.39 -2.84 12.81
CA GLY A 185 4.94 -3.00 12.65
C GLY A 185 4.28 -4.03 13.59
N GLN A 186 5.01 -4.56 14.58
CA GLN A 186 4.43 -5.43 15.60
C GLN A 186 4.02 -4.63 16.85
N PHE A 187 3.01 -3.78 16.68
CA PHE A 187 2.39 -3.06 17.79
C PHE A 187 1.99 -3.97 18.94
N ILE A 188 1.49 -5.17 18.64
CA ILE A 188 1.04 -6.16 19.63
C ILE A 188 2.17 -6.66 20.54
N LYS A 189 3.42 -6.67 20.06
CA LYS A 189 4.57 -7.20 20.84
C LYS A 189 5.29 -6.17 21.74
N LYS A 190 4.97 -4.87 21.60
CA LYS A 190 5.56 -3.79 22.41
C LYS A 190 4.50 -2.83 22.94
N PRO A 191 3.67 -3.26 23.89
CA PRO A 191 2.50 -2.51 24.36
C PRO A 191 2.84 -1.12 24.92
N LEU A 192 4.00 -0.95 25.56
CA LEU A 192 4.43 0.35 26.09
C LEU A 192 4.69 1.41 25.00
N ARG A 193 5.10 1.01 23.81
CA ARG A 193 5.30 1.96 22.70
C ARG A 193 3.97 2.38 22.08
N VAL A 194 3.05 1.42 21.90
CA VAL A 194 1.69 1.69 21.46
C VAL A 194 1.00 2.61 22.47
N LEU A 195 1.22 2.35 23.75
CA LEU A 195 0.70 3.19 24.82
C LEU A 195 1.23 4.63 24.76
N ARG A 196 2.52 4.81 24.46
CA ARG A 196 3.12 6.16 24.29
C ARG A 196 2.64 6.83 23.00
N ALA A 197 2.48 6.07 21.89
CA ALA A 197 2.07 6.61 20.59
C ALA A 197 0.58 6.99 20.54
N PHE A 198 -0.29 6.24 21.23
CA PHE A 198 -1.74 6.42 21.12
C PHE A 198 -2.40 6.83 22.44
N GLY A 199 -1.72 6.70 23.57
CA GLY A 199 -2.28 6.87 24.92
C GLY A 199 -3.16 5.68 25.34
N LEU A 200 -3.17 5.37 26.65
CA LEU A 200 -3.89 4.20 27.21
C LEU A 200 -5.38 4.20 26.87
N ILE A 201 -6.02 5.34 27.04
CA ILE A 201 -7.47 5.47 26.84
C ILE A 201 -7.84 5.25 25.36
N ASN A 202 -7.05 5.77 24.43
CA ASN A 202 -7.27 5.59 22.99
C ASN A 202 -7.04 4.15 22.57
N LEU A 203 -6.01 3.50 23.12
CA LEU A 203 -5.71 2.09 22.87
C LEU A 203 -6.84 1.17 23.36
N LEU A 204 -7.36 1.41 24.57
CA LEU A 204 -8.50 0.66 25.12
C LEU A 204 -9.76 0.87 24.27
N ARG A 205 -10.05 2.10 23.89
CA ARG A 205 -11.18 2.40 23.01
C ARG A 205 -11.07 1.72 21.64
N PHE A 206 -9.89 1.79 21.03
CA PHE A 206 -9.61 1.09 19.78
C PHE A 206 -9.75 -0.44 19.95
N ARG A 207 -9.19 -1.00 21.04
CA ARG A 207 -9.23 -2.45 21.31
C ARG A 207 -10.65 -2.99 21.54
N PHE A 208 -11.51 -2.18 22.17
CA PHE A 208 -12.88 -2.54 22.53
C PHE A 208 -13.94 -1.93 21.60
N GLY A 209 -13.52 -1.25 20.53
CA GLY A 209 -14.46 -0.63 19.59
C GLY A 209 -15.35 0.45 20.19
N LEU A 210 -14.85 1.18 21.20
CA LEU A 210 -15.65 2.15 21.98
C LEU A 210 -15.74 3.49 21.26
N GLY A 211 -16.73 3.64 20.38
CA GLY A 211 -17.07 4.84 19.64
C GLY A 211 -16.91 4.72 18.13
N PRO A 212 -17.43 5.69 17.38
CA PRO A 212 -17.31 5.74 15.92
C PRO A 212 -15.86 5.89 15.47
N ILE A 213 -15.54 5.35 14.29
CA ILE A 213 -14.17 5.33 13.75
C ILE A 213 -13.57 6.73 13.66
N HIS A 214 -14.31 7.72 13.18
CA HIS A 214 -13.82 9.10 13.04
C HIS A 214 -13.51 9.76 14.40
N HIS A 215 -14.24 9.45 15.47
CA HIS A 215 -13.91 9.95 16.80
C HIS A 215 -12.60 9.36 17.36
N ILE A 216 -12.33 8.10 17.05
CA ILE A 216 -11.07 7.45 17.44
C ILE A 216 -9.89 8.10 16.68
N PHE A 217 -10.04 8.31 15.37
CA PHE A 217 -9.01 8.94 14.54
C PHE A 217 -8.77 10.40 14.94
N ALA A 218 -9.81 11.19 15.23
CA ALA A 218 -9.67 12.56 15.75
C ALA A 218 -8.92 12.64 17.09
N ARG A 219 -9.00 11.60 17.94
CA ARG A 219 -8.18 11.50 19.16
C ARG A 219 -6.72 11.18 18.87
N ILE A 220 -6.48 10.30 17.89
CA ILE A 220 -5.13 9.99 17.40
C ILE A 220 -4.50 11.25 16.82
N SER A 221 -5.22 12.01 15.99
CA SER A 221 -4.78 13.28 15.41
C SER A 221 -4.32 14.26 16.49
N ARG A 222 -5.14 14.47 17.52
CA ARG A 222 -4.78 15.36 18.66
C ARG A 222 -3.54 14.89 19.40
N HIS A 223 -3.35 13.58 19.55
CA HIS A 223 -2.19 13.05 20.25
C HIS A 223 -0.91 13.19 19.42
N LEU A 224 -0.98 12.92 18.12
CA LEU A 224 0.14 13.00 17.19
C LEU A 224 0.39 14.43 16.68
N LYS A 225 -0.55 15.35 16.89
CA LYS A 225 -0.53 16.75 16.40
C LYS A 225 -0.40 16.82 14.86
N VAL A 226 -1.06 15.88 14.18
CA VAL A 226 -1.24 15.80 12.72
C VAL A 226 -2.63 15.25 12.44
N GLU A 227 -3.28 15.68 11.37
CA GLU A 227 -4.60 15.17 10.99
C GLU A 227 -4.50 13.78 10.38
N VAL A 228 -4.85 12.76 11.19
CA VAL A 228 -4.89 11.35 10.76
C VAL A 228 -6.33 10.97 10.46
N ALA A 229 -6.60 10.52 9.23
CA ALA A 229 -7.95 10.16 8.80
C ALA A 229 -8.06 8.69 8.38
N PRO A 230 -9.21 8.03 8.66
CA PRO A 230 -9.56 6.74 8.07
C PRO A 230 -10.07 6.97 6.64
N LEU A 231 -9.36 6.47 5.64
CA LEU A 231 -9.76 6.53 4.25
C LEU A 231 -10.51 5.25 3.89
N LEU A 232 -11.84 5.32 3.85
CA LEU A 232 -12.67 4.15 3.54
C LEU A 232 -12.72 3.94 2.04
N VAL A 233 -12.06 2.87 1.56
CA VAL A 233 -12.04 2.51 0.14
C VAL A 233 -13.17 1.55 -0.20
N SER A 234 -13.72 1.69 -1.42
CA SER A 234 -14.82 0.88 -1.94
C SER A 234 -14.39 -0.52 -2.39
N ASN A 235 -13.10 -0.69 -2.74
CA ASN A 235 -12.57 -1.96 -3.19
C ASN A 235 -12.13 -2.84 -2.03
N GLY A 236 -13.00 -3.72 -1.56
CA GLY A 236 -12.70 -4.66 -0.47
C GLY A 236 -11.54 -5.62 -0.75
N ALA A 237 -11.22 -5.89 -2.02
CA ALA A 237 -10.08 -6.74 -2.40
C ALA A 237 -8.74 -6.15 -1.94
N THR A 238 -8.64 -4.83 -1.83
CA THR A 238 -7.40 -4.14 -1.39
C THR A 238 -6.98 -4.51 0.04
N ALA A 239 -7.89 -5.03 0.86
CA ALA A 239 -7.56 -5.51 2.21
C ALA A 239 -7.08 -6.98 2.25
N ILE A 240 -6.88 -7.62 1.10
CA ILE A 240 -6.46 -9.02 0.99
C ILE A 240 -4.99 -9.05 0.58
N ASP A 241 -4.11 -9.30 1.55
CA ASP A 241 -2.67 -9.41 1.32
C ASP A 241 -2.25 -10.87 1.14
N VAL A 242 -1.20 -11.11 0.37
CA VAL A 242 -0.64 -12.46 0.18
C VAL A 242 0.36 -12.76 1.28
N ASP A 243 -0.12 -13.30 2.41
CA ASP A 243 0.71 -13.62 3.58
C ASP A 243 1.05 -15.11 3.72
N ASN A 244 0.29 -15.98 3.06
CA ASN A 244 0.41 -17.45 3.15
C ASN A 244 -0.28 -18.12 1.96
N GLU A 245 -0.15 -19.45 1.85
CA GLU A 245 -0.76 -20.25 0.77
C GLU A 245 -2.27 -20.09 0.63
N CYS A 246 -2.99 -19.84 1.73
CA CYS A 246 -4.43 -19.63 1.68
C CYS A 246 -4.76 -18.30 1.00
N SER A 247 -4.14 -17.22 1.46
CA SER A 247 -4.33 -15.88 0.85
C SER A 247 -3.78 -15.80 -0.57
N LEU A 248 -2.70 -16.55 -0.91
CA LEU A 248 -2.21 -16.69 -2.27
C LEU A 248 -3.29 -17.25 -3.20
N ARG A 249 -3.90 -18.42 -2.83
CA ARG A 249 -4.98 -19.03 -3.62
C ARG A 249 -6.19 -18.13 -3.78
N VAL A 250 -6.58 -17.43 -2.70
CA VAL A 250 -7.68 -16.45 -2.75
C VAL A 250 -7.37 -15.33 -3.73
N THR A 251 -6.16 -14.76 -3.66
CA THR A 251 -5.71 -13.68 -4.55
C THR A 251 -5.72 -14.13 -6.01
N GLU A 252 -5.18 -15.31 -6.31
CA GLU A 252 -5.18 -15.86 -7.68
C GLU A 252 -6.60 -16.14 -8.21
N ALA A 253 -7.51 -16.64 -7.34
CA ALA A 253 -8.90 -16.84 -7.72
C ALA A 253 -9.60 -15.50 -8.05
N LEU A 254 -9.30 -14.44 -7.28
CA LEU A 254 -9.83 -13.10 -7.51
C LEU A 254 -9.26 -12.47 -8.80
N MET A 255 -7.98 -12.66 -9.10
CA MET A 255 -7.36 -12.16 -10.33
C MET A 255 -7.94 -12.78 -11.60
N LYS A 256 -8.59 -13.93 -11.52
CA LYS A 256 -9.30 -14.58 -12.65
C LYS A 256 -10.70 -14.00 -12.88
N ARG A 257 -11.24 -13.18 -11.98
CA ARG A 257 -12.59 -12.61 -12.12
C ARG A 257 -12.59 -11.39 -13.05
N PRO A 258 -13.46 -11.35 -14.07
CA PRO A 258 -13.49 -10.25 -15.05
C PRO A 258 -13.68 -8.87 -14.42
N GLU A 259 -14.46 -8.79 -13.34
CA GLU A 259 -14.75 -7.53 -12.64
C GLU A 259 -13.50 -6.91 -12.00
N ILE A 260 -12.57 -7.74 -11.54
CA ILE A 260 -11.29 -7.28 -10.96
C ILE A 260 -10.28 -6.98 -12.08
N VAL A 261 -10.29 -7.81 -13.13
CA VAL A 261 -9.44 -7.60 -14.33
C VAL A 261 -9.83 -6.29 -15.03
N ASN A 262 -11.13 -6.04 -15.23
CA ASN A 262 -11.61 -4.82 -15.91
C ASN A 262 -11.37 -3.54 -15.10
N ARG A 263 -11.38 -3.58 -13.78
CA ARG A 263 -10.98 -2.44 -12.93
C ARG A 263 -9.51 -2.06 -13.09
N ARG A 264 -8.64 -3.00 -13.51
CA ARG A 264 -7.23 -2.76 -13.85
C ARG A 264 -7.08 -2.19 -15.26
N SER A 265 -7.87 -2.66 -16.25
CA SER A 265 -7.75 -2.27 -17.65
C SER A 265 -8.48 -0.97 -18.01
N SER A 266 -9.57 -0.60 -17.34
CA SER A 266 -10.29 0.66 -17.58
C SER A 266 -9.44 1.92 -17.34
N SER A 267 -8.41 1.80 -16.49
CA SER A 267 -7.42 2.87 -16.26
C SER A 267 -6.46 3.07 -17.44
N ARG A 268 -6.25 2.04 -18.28
CA ARG A 268 -5.39 2.13 -19.48
C ARG A 268 -6.08 2.81 -20.65
N GLU A 269 -7.37 2.55 -20.84
CA GLU A 269 -8.13 3.14 -21.96
C GLU A 269 -8.36 4.64 -21.77
N SER A 270 -8.53 5.13 -20.53
CA SER A 270 -8.69 6.56 -20.28
C SER A 270 -7.41 7.38 -20.49
N ARG A 271 -6.23 6.74 -20.55
CA ARG A 271 -4.92 7.40 -20.80
C ARG A 271 -4.45 7.34 -22.24
N ALA A 272 -5.07 6.55 -23.11
CA ALA A 272 -4.84 6.56 -24.55
C ALA A 272 -5.56 7.75 -25.21
N GLY A 273 -5.55 8.93 -24.58
CA GLY A 273 -5.96 10.20 -25.17
C GLY A 273 -4.90 10.75 -26.14
N PRO A 274 -5.22 11.77 -26.96
CA PRO A 274 -4.55 12.12 -28.22
C PRO A 274 -3.08 12.57 -28.15
N ASP A 275 -2.43 12.59 -27.00
CA ASP A 275 -1.02 13.04 -26.85
C ASP A 275 0.03 12.06 -27.39
N ALA A 276 -0.36 10.83 -27.76
CA ALA A 276 0.58 9.88 -28.37
C ALA A 276 0.85 10.17 -29.87
N ALA A 277 0.08 11.06 -30.49
CA ALA A 277 0.27 11.41 -31.91
C ALA A 277 1.32 12.52 -32.13
N ASP A 278 1.51 13.40 -31.14
CA ASP A 278 2.39 14.57 -31.30
C ASP A 278 3.88 14.25 -31.05
N ALA A 279 4.17 13.16 -30.33
CA ALA A 279 5.56 12.73 -30.08
C ALA A 279 6.25 12.11 -31.31
N ARG A 280 5.50 11.72 -32.34
CA ARG A 280 6.05 11.16 -33.60
C ARG A 280 6.40 12.20 -34.64
N GLN A 281 5.88 13.43 -34.55
CA GLN A 281 6.18 14.50 -35.51
C GLN A 281 7.45 15.28 -35.19
N LEU A 282 7.99 15.21 -33.98
CA LEU A 282 9.23 15.91 -33.59
C LEU A 282 10.52 15.11 -33.82
N ALA A 283 10.44 13.86 -34.31
CA ALA A 283 11.59 12.99 -34.59
C ALA A 283 12.06 13.00 -36.05
N VAL A 284 11.48 13.82 -36.94
CA VAL A 284 11.80 13.86 -38.38
C VAL A 284 12.57 15.14 -38.80
N ILE A 285 12.93 16.01 -37.86
CA ILE A 285 13.79 17.16 -38.19
C ILE A 285 15.06 17.11 -37.32
N ARG A 286 15.99 16.21 -37.72
CA ARG A 286 17.44 16.40 -37.60
C ARG A 286 18.16 15.40 -38.49
#